data_a5fd4df5a8887d3d7e35882f9291145e
#
_entry.id   a5fd4df5a8887d3d7e35882f9291145e
#
_cell.length_a   1.000
_cell.length_b   1.000
_cell.length_c   1.000
_cell.angle_alpha   90.00
_cell.angle_beta   90.00
_cell.angle_gamma   90.00
#
_symmetry.space_group_name_H-M   'P 1'
#
loop_
_entity.id
_entity.type
_entity.pdbx_description
1 polymer ?
#
loop_
_entity_poly.entity_id
_entity_poly.type
_entity_poly.pdbx_seq_one_letter_code
_entity_poly.pdbx_strand_id
1 'polypeptide(L)'
;MQFSRPQVIRRQTFLALALTLLSAAATAVSTFAQTAPAQAGETVRVTLLQVNDVYQISPVDRGKRGGLARLATLRKIVLEESPHTLYLLAGDTLGPSVASNIFKGQQMIAAWNATGLDYAALGNHEFDFGDAVLRERMRESKFTWLGSNVFDRKTGKLFGDMPPFVVREFGGVKVGLFGLLTVDTKQTSSPGADVEFRDPCRTAKETIKQLRGRGARTIVAITHLTIEHDKQLARCASGIDVIIGGHEHSVLQSLSERTPIFKMGSDGRNLGRIDLNIRRRDGTIESIDWEIIPVTDGVEEEPQSAAIIAEYEKKLSAALDLPVGRTTVELDARQETNRARETNLGSFIADSYRKYAKADVALLNGGSIRSNTTYGPGALTKRDVLSILPFENPIVKVEVKGATLRAALEHGVSRIREEKEAGRFPQISGLRFTYDGRLASGARVTSVTVNGAPLDNQKTYTLAVNTYVLGGGDGYTMFKDAPLLLKPEEAQVEPAMLMNIISAAGEIAPTVDGRIQRSDK
;
A
#
# COMPACT_ATOMS: atom_id res chain seq x y z
N MET A 1 30.47 21.21 30.00
CA MET A 1 30.39 22.20 28.92
C MET A 1 28.95 22.67 28.84
N GLN A 2 28.77 23.95 29.18
CA GLN A 2 27.44 24.63 29.23
C GLN A 2 26.97 24.95 27.83
N PHE A 3 25.69 24.68 27.52
CA PHE A 3 25.02 25.29 26.39
C PHE A 3 23.91 26.21 26.87
N SER A 4 24.03 27.46 26.43
CA SER A 4 23.22 28.60 26.77
C SER A 4 21.85 28.60 26.10
N ARG A 5 20.84 29.11 26.83
CA ARG A 5 19.47 29.36 26.37
C ARG A 5 19.40 30.63 25.46
N PRO A 6 18.48 30.71 24.49
CA PRO A 6 18.24 31.97 23.76
C PRO A 6 17.33 32.90 24.54
N GLN A 7 17.67 34.17 24.43
CA GLN A 7 17.04 35.33 25.10
C GLN A 7 15.73 35.74 24.42
N VAL A 8 14.77 36.10 25.27
CA VAL A 8 13.50 36.76 24.92
C VAL A 8 13.78 38.26 24.68
N ILE A 9 13.41 38.78 23.51
CA ILE A 9 13.47 40.24 23.22
C ILE A 9 12.12 40.87 23.57
N ARG A 10 12.17 41.78 24.55
CA ARG A 10 11.06 42.65 24.96
C ARG A 10 10.89 43.81 23.97
N ARG A 11 9.64 44.12 23.64
CA ARG A 11 9.21 45.32 22.95
C ARG A 11 9.43 46.55 23.86
N GLN A 12 10.08 47.60 23.35
CA GLN A 12 10.00 48.94 23.91
C GLN A 12 9.34 49.89 22.91
N THR A 13 8.31 50.50 23.37
CA THR A 13 7.58 51.65 22.80
C THR A 13 8.43 52.92 22.88
N PHE A 14 8.52 53.69 21.78
CA PHE A 14 8.92 55.09 21.82
C PHE A 14 7.88 55.96 21.12
N LEU A 15 7.41 56.94 21.88
CA LEU A 15 6.52 58.04 21.53
C LEU A 15 7.39 59.33 21.47
N ALA A 16 7.30 60.13 20.40
CA ALA A 16 7.56 61.60 20.38
C ALA A 16 7.38 62.12 18.95
N LEU A 17 6.51 62.92 18.69
CA LEU A 17 6.25 64.38 18.80
C LEU A 17 6.67 65.13 17.54
N ALA A 18 5.70 65.87 17.03
CA ALA A 18 5.59 66.72 15.84
C ALA A 18 6.66 67.76 15.65
N LEU A 19 6.87 68.23 14.41
CA LEU A 19 6.67 69.63 14.03
C LEU A 19 6.65 69.81 12.50
N THR A 20 5.81 70.70 12.07
CA THR A 20 5.46 71.24 10.76
C THR A 20 6.59 71.90 10.00
N LEU A 21 6.63 71.71 8.65
CA LEU A 21 7.03 72.75 7.69
C LEU A 21 6.40 72.52 6.31
N LEU A 22 5.60 73.46 5.84
CA LEU A 22 5.04 73.54 4.49
C LEU A 22 6.16 73.79 3.47
N SER A 23 6.22 73.04 2.39
CA SER A 23 6.73 73.54 1.11
C SER A 23 6.01 72.76 -0.03
N ALA A 24 5.31 73.55 -0.86
CA ALA A 24 4.61 73.04 -2.05
C ALA A 24 5.64 72.62 -3.12
N ALA A 25 5.56 71.34 -3.54
CA ALA A 25 6.14 70.90 -4.80
C ALA A 25 5.11 70.00 -5.45
N ALA A 26 4.61 70.41 -6.60
CA ALA A 26 3.75 69.63 -7.46
C ALA A 26 4.53 68.39 -7.99
N THR A 27 4.20 67.22 -7.55
CA THR A 27 4.69 65.98 -8.12
C THR A 27 3.53 65.19 -8.72
N ALA A 28 3.70 64.81 -9.98
CA ALA A 28 2.80 63.94 -10.73
C ALA A 28 2.50 62.65 -9.96
N VAL A 29 1.26 62.47 -9.57
CA VAL A 29 0.78 61.21 -8.99
C VAL A 29 0.68 60.18 -10.11
N SER A 30 1.72 59.35 -10.25
CA SER A 30 1.59 58.06 -10.95
C SER A 30 0.65 57.22 -10.11
N THR A 31 -0.58 57.06 -10.56
CA THR A 31 -1.51 56.07 -10.05
C THR A 31 -0.95 54.68 -10.32
N PHE A 32 -0.15 54.17 -9.37
CA PHE A 32 -0.03 52.70 -9.28
C PHE A 32 -1.44 52.17 -9.00
N ALA A 33 -1.99 51.48 -9.97
CA ALA A 33 -3.19 50.69 -9.74
C ALA A 33 -2.85 49.72 -8.58
N GLN A 34 -3.31 50.05 -7.37
CA GLN A 34 -3.38 49.12 -6.27
C GLN A 34 -4.27 47.99 -6.79
N THR A 35 -3.69 46.82 -7.08
CA THR A 35 -4.44 45.61 -7.20
C THR A 35 -5.24 45.46 -5.91
N ALA A 36 -6.56 45.60 -6.03
CA ALA A 36 -7.47 45.41 -4.91
C ALA A 36 -7.11 44.07 -4.24
N PRO A 37 -7.08 43.98 -2.87
CA PRO A 37 -6.92 42.70 -2.20
C PRO A 37 -7.99 41.79 -2.74
N ALA A 38 -7.61 40.58 -3.18
CA ALA A 38 -8.51 39.58 -3.68
C ALA A 38 -9.70 39.45 -2.72
N GLN A 39 -10.92 39.63 -3.23
CA GLN A 39 -12.13 39.58 -2.40
C GLN A 39 -12.14 38.23 -1.65
N ALA A 40 -12.16 38.28 -0.32
CA ALA A 40 -12.36 37.13 0.53
C ALA A 40 -13.66 36.43 0.08
N GLY A 41 -13.53 35.34 -0.71
CA GLY A 41 -14.67 34.61 -1.26
C GLY A 41 -14.55 34.09 -2.69
N GLU A 42 -13.46 34.38 -3.41
CA GLU A 42 -13.29 33.88 -4.80
C GLU A 42 -12.94 32.39 -4.88
N THR A 43 -12.39 31.79 -3.82
CA THR A 43 -12.05 30.37 -3.77
C THR A 43 -12.83 29.61 -2.69
N VAL A 44 -12.92 28.31 -2.87
CA VAL A 44 -13.36 27.35 -1.86
C VAL A 44 -12.22 26.38 -1.62
N ARG A 45 -11.81 26.21 -0.35
CA ARG A 45 -10.88 25.14 0.02
C ARG A 45 -11.67 23.84 0.18
N VAL A 46 -11.23 22.79 -0.53
CA VAL A 46 -11.67 21.42 -0.34
C VAL A 46 -10.45 20.61 0.07
N THR A 47 -10.50 20.01 1.26
CA THR A 47 -9.41 19.23 1.82
C THR A 47 -9.64 17.73 1.55
N LEU A 48 -8.63 17.06 1.02
CA LEU A 48 -8.61 15.61 0.87
C LEU A 48 -7.64 15.05 1.92
N LEU A 49 -8.17 14.21 2.81
CA LEU A 49 -7.36 13.38 3.70
C LEU A 49 -7.16 12.03 3.03
N GLN A 50 -5.91 11.58 2.91
CA GLN A 50 -5.54 10.37 2.19
C GLN A 50 -4.82 9.38 3.07
N VAL A 51 -5.25 8.12 2.97
CA VAL A 51 -4.52 6.92 3.37
C VAL A 51 -4.65 5.85 2.29
N ASN A 52 -3.76 4.86 2.30
CA ASN A 52 -3.79 3.71 1.39
C ASN A 52 -3.11 2.50 2.05
N ASP A 53 -3.45 1.29 1.59
CA ASP A 53 -2.77 0.05 2.01
C ASP A 53 -2.75 -0.11 3.54
N VAL A 54 -3.93 -0.04 4.17
CA VAL A 54 -4.09 -0.11 5.62
C VAL A 54 -4.65 -1.47 6.01
N TYR A 55 -3.80 -2.33 6.56
CA TYR A 55 -4.10 -3.74 6.87
C TYR A 55 -4.35 -3.99 8.35
N GLN A 56 -4.01 -3.02 9.20
CA GLN A 56 -4.09 -3.12 10.67
C GLN A 56 -4.99 -2.03 11.24
N ILE A 57 -5.89 -2.44 12.15
CA ILE A 57 -6.73 -1.48 12.90
C ILE A 57 -5.95 -0.80 14.02
N SER A 58 -5.01 -1.54 14.62
CA SER A 58 -4.18 -1.11 15.74
C SER A 58 -2.88 -0.46 15.25
N PRO A 59 -2.21 0.34 16.10
CA PRO A 59 -0.90 0.89 15.79
C PRO A 59 0.14 -0.20 15.47
N VAL A 60 0.96 0.06 14.46
CA VAL A 60 2.08 -0.79 14.03
C VAL A 60 3.43 -0.32 14.62
N ASP A 61 4.54 -0.99 14.23
CA ASP A 61 5.89 -0.64 14.70
C ASP A 61 5.99 -0.59 16.24
N ARG A 62 5.45 -1.64 16.89
CA ARG A 62 5.38 -1.75 18.36
C ARG A 62 4.58 -0.61 19.00
N GLY A 63 3.48 -0.21 18.38
CA GLY A 63 2.59 0.82 18.87
C GLY A 63 3.02 2.27 18.56
N LYS A 64 4.15 2.47 17.88
CA LYS A 64 4.71 3.81 17.65
C LYS A 64 4.13 4.53 16.44
N ARG A 65 3.55 3.83 15.49
CA ARG A 65 3.09 4.42 14.23
C ARG A 65 1.71 3.90 13.84
N GLY A 66 0.97 4.71 13.07
CA GLY A 66 -0.34 4.32 12.56
C GLY A 66 -1.41 4.17 13.62
N GLY A 67 -2.43 3.35 13.30
CA GLY A 67 -3.60 3.11 14.15
C GLY A 67 -4.81 3.95 13.75
N LEU A 68 -5.94 3.25 13.50
CA LEU A 68 -7.15 3.92 12.98
C LEU A 68 -7.77 4.89 14.01
N ALA A 69 -7.63 4.64 15.31
CA ALA A 69 -8.11 5.57 16.33
C ALA A 69 -7.34 6.90 16.34
N ARG A 70 -6.03 6.88 16.06
CA ARG A 70 -5.23 8.09 15.90
C ARG A 70 -5.57 8.86 14.63
N LEU A 71 -5.82 8.13 13.53
CA LEU A 71 -6.30 8.74 12.29
C LEU A 71 -7.65 9.42 12.47
N ALA A 72 -8.55 8.85 13.29
CA ALA A 72 -9.83 9.47 13.63
C ALA A 72 -9.63 10.80 14.37
N THR A 73 -8.68 10.88 15.29
CA THR A 73 -8.32 12.14 15.99
C THR A 73 -7.82 13.19 15.01
N LEU A 74 -6.85 12.83 14.16
CA LEU A 74 -6.30 13.77 13.17
C LEU A 74 -7.38 14.26 12.20
N ARG A 75 -8.27 13.35 11.75
CA ARG A 75 -9.41 13.73 10.93
C ARG A 75 -10.32 14.77 11.62
N LYS A 76 -10.62 14.59 12.91
CA LYS A 76 -11.43 15.56 13.68
C LYS A 76 -10.76 16.92 13.72
N ILE A 77 -9.47 16.98 14.01
CA ILE A 77 -8.68 18.22 14.02
C ILE A 77 -8.77 18.94 12.66
N VAL A 78 -8.56 18.20 11.57
CA VAL A 78 -8.61 18.80 10.22
C VAL A 78 -10.03 19.26 9.88
N LEU A 79 -11.09 18.53 10.29
CA LEU A 79 -12.47 18.94 10.06
C LEU A 79 -12.86 20.25 10.77
N GLU A 80 -12.29 20.50 11.96
CA GLU A 80 -12.48 21.77 12.67
C GLU A 80 -11.85 22.94 11.92
N GLU A 81 -10.69 22.72 11.28
CA GLU A 81 -9.99 23.73 10.48
C GLU A 81 -10.57 23.90 9.07
N SER A 82 -11.05 22.82 8.47
CA SER A 82 -11.53 22.75 7.09
C SER A 82 -12.81 21.90 7.01
N PRO A 83 -14.00 22.52 7.13
CA PRO A 83 -15.27 21.80 7.13
C PRO A 83 -15.57 21.05 5.81
N HIS A 84 -14.95 21.47 4.69
CA HIS A 84 -15.09 20.82 3.38
C HIS A 84 -14.00 19.76 3.20
N THR A 85 -13.93 18.79 4.11
CA THR A 85 -12.95 17.71 4.10
C THR A 85 -13.60 16.40 3.65
N LEU A 86 -12.88 15.65 2.80
CA LEU A 86 -13.19 14.28 2.41
C LEU A 86 -12.06 13.36 2.89
N TYR A 87 -12.41 12.26 3.54
CA TYR A 87 -11.47 11.23 3.98
C TYR A 87 -11.50 10.06 3.02
N LEU A 88 -10.35 9.75 2.41
CA LEU A 88 -10.20 8.87 1.26
C LEU A 88 -9.24 7.73 1.56
N LEU A 89 -9.64 6.50 1.19
CA LEU A 89 -8.78 5.32 1.19
C LEU A 89 -8.52 4.91 -0.27
N ALA A 90 -7.25 4.88 -0.67
CA ALA A 90 -6.87 4.48 -2.02
C ALA A 90 -6.57 2.98 -2.12
N GLY A 91 -7.51 2.15 -1.64
CA GLY A 91 -7.52 0.70 -1.76
C GLY A 91 -6.66 -0.04 -0.73
N ASP A 92 -6.83 -1.36 -0.73
CA ASP A 92 -6.16 -2.36 0.10
C ASP A 92 -6.39 -2.18 1.61
N THR A 93 -7.43 -2.85 2.10
CA THR A 93 -7.74 -2.81 3.53
C THR A 93 -8.35 -4.11 4.08
N LEU A 94 -9.06 -4.91 3.27
CA LEU A 94 -9.70 -6.13 3.78
C LEU A 94 -8.69 -7.23 4.11
N GLY A 95 -7.60 -7.32 3.38
CA GLY A 95 -6.48 -8.26 3.54
C GLY A 95 -5.15 -7.62 3.15
N PRO A 96 -4.02 -8.31 3.43
CA PRO A 96 -3.90 -9.45 4.33
C PRO A 96 -3.52 -9.04 5.75
N SER A 97 -4.10 -9.69 6.75
CA SER A 97 -3.62 -9.63 8.14
C SER A 97 -4.12 -10.82 8.96
N VAL A 98 -3.52 -11.06 10.12
CA VAL A 98 -3.97 -12.10 11.05
C VAL A 98 -5.44 -11.91 11.44
N ALA A 99 -5.82 -10.69 11.77
CA ALA A 99 -7.20 -10.35 12.10
C ALA A 99 -8.13 -10.55 10.90
N SER A 100 -7.69 -10.19 9.69
CA SER A 100 -8.47 -10.37 8.47
C SER A 100 -8.69 -11.84 8.11
N ASN A 101 -7.73 -12.72 8.38
CA ASN A 101 -7.92 -14.16 8.18
C ASN A 101 -9.02 -14.73 9.07
N ILE A 102 -9.15 -14.20 10.31
CA ILE A 102 -10.18 -14.64 11.26
C ILE A 102 -11.52 -13.96 10.98
N PHE A 103 -11.52 -12.64 10.83
CA PHE A 103 -12.74 -11.83 10.73
C PHE A 103 -13.14 -11.50 9.29
N LYS A 104 -12.35 -11.96 8.29
CA LYS A 104 -12.59 -11.72 6.85
C LYS A 104 -12.84 -10.24 6.52
N GLY A 105 -12.02 -9.36 7.11
CA GLY A 105 -12.09 -7.91 6.91
C GLY A 105 -13.15 -7.16 7.72
N GLN A 106 -14.01 -7.85 8.48
CA GLN A 106 -15.07 -7.21 9.26
C GLN A 106 -14.52 -6.18 10.27
N GLN A 107 -13.37 -6.48 10.92
CA GLN A 107 -12.71 -5.57 11.84
C GLN A 107 -12.30 -4.26 11.16
N MET A 108 -11.85 -4.33 9.89
CA MET A 108 -11.46 -3.14 9.13
C MET A 108 -12.68 -2.27 8.84
N ILE A 109 -13.78 -2.87 8.37
CA ILE A 109 -15.01 -2.14 8.10
C ILE A 109 -15.57 -1.49 9.37
N ALA A 110 -15.61 -2.21 10.48
CA ALA A 110 -16.07 -1.66 11.76
C ALA A 110 -15.22 -0.44 12.20
N ALA A 111 -13.90 -0.54 12.08
CA ALA A 111 -12.98 0.54 12.42
C ALA A 111 -13.11 1.72 11.45
N TRP A 112 -13.18 1.50 10.13
CA TRP A 112 -13.40 2.58 9.15
C TRP A 112 -14.73 3.30 9.32
N ASN A 113 -15.80 2.56 9.64
CA ASN A 113 -17.09 3.14 9.96
C ASN A 113 -17.02 4.06 11.19
N ALA A 114 -16.20 3.72 12.18
CA ALA A 114 -15.99 4.54 13.38
C ALA A 114 -15.12 5.77 13.10
N THR A 115 -14.09 5.64 12.29
CA THR A 115 -13.20 6.77 11.92
C THR A 115 -13.87 7.78 10.99
N GLY A 116 -15.00 7.39 10.36
CA GLY A 116 -15.78 8.27 9.47
C GLY A 116 -15.13 8.43 8.09
N LEU A 117 -14.64 7.32 7.50
CA LEU A 117 -14.22 7.29 6.10
C LEU A 117 -15.37 7.71 5.19
N ASP A 118 -15.08 8.50 4.13
CA ASP A 118 -16.11 8.94 3.18
C ASP A 118 -16.13 8.06 1.92
N TYR A 119 -14.95 7.80 1.35
CA TYR A 119 -14.80 7.03 0.10
C TYR A 119 -13.59 6.10 0.16
N ALA A 120 -13.75 4.91 -0.42
CA ALA A 120 -12.65 3.96 -0.63
C ALA A 120 -12.63 3.53 -2.11
N ALA A 121 -11.46 3.53 -2.75
CA ALA A 121 -11.27 2.77 -3.96
C ALA A 121 -11.08 1.29 -3.63
N LEU A 122 -11.42 0.39 -4.56
CA LEU A 122 -11.00 -1.00 -4.45
C LEU A 122 -9.50 -1.12 -4.72
N GLY A 123 -8.81 -1.92 -3.91
CA GLY A 123 -7.48 -2.44 -4.21
C GLY A 123 -7.54 -3.93 -4.55
N ASN A 124 -6.40 -4.57 -4.82
CA ASN A 124 -6.38 -5.99 -5.14
C ASN A 124 -6.69 -6.86 -3.92
N HIS A 125 -6.24 -6.48 -2.73
CA HIS A 125 -6.46 -7.24 -1.51
C HIS A 125 -7.89 -7.18 -0.94
N GLU A 126 -8.78 -6.40 -1.53
CA GLU A 126 -10.22 -6.53 -1.30
C GLU A 126 -10.77 -7.87 -1.77
N PHE A 127 -10.12 -8.51 -2.75
CA PHE A 127 -10.53 -9.80 -3.30
C PHE A 127 -9.86 -11.02 -2.67
N ASP A 128 -9.02 -10.87 -1.63
CA ASP A 128 -8.29 -11.99 -1.01
C ASP A 128 -9.21 -13.09 -0.46
N PHE A 129 -10.39 -12.72 0.02
CA PHE A 129 -11.40 -13.65 0.56
C PHE A 129 -12.53 -13.94 -0.43
N GLY A 130 -12.35 -13.60 -1.70
CA GLY A 130 -13.31 -13.82 -2.79
C GLY A 130 -14.50 -12.84 -2.79
N ASP A 131 -15.25 -12.94 -3.87
CA ASP A 131 -16.33 -11.98 -4.23
C ASP A 131 -17.46 -11.90 -3.20
N ALA A 132 -17.84 -13.03 -2.61
CA ALA A 132 -18.96 -13.09 -1.67
C ALA A 132 -18.66 -12.31 -0.40
N VAL A 133 -17.44 -12.47 0.13
CA VAL A 133 -16.97 -11.75 1.32
C VAL A 133 -16.87 -10.26 1.02
N LEU A 134 -16.26 -9.87 -0.12
CA LEU A 134 -16.19 -8.46 -0.48
C LEU A 134 -17.57 -7.81 -0.57
N ARG A 135 -18.55 -8.45 -1.23
CA ARG A 135 -19.93 -7.94 -1.29
C ARG A 135 -20.57 -7.80 0.10
N GLU A 136 -20.25 -8.70 1.03
CA GLU A 136 -20.72 -8.60 2.42
C GLU A 136 -20.08 -7.39 3.12
N ARG A 137 -18.78 -7.23 3.02
CA ARG A 137 -18.04 -6.07 3.59
C ARG A 137 -18.55 -4.74 3.02
N MET A 138 -18.82 -4.69 1.70
CA MET A 138 -19.40 -3.50 1.07
C MET A 138 -20.77 -3.13 1.66
N ARG A 139 -21.64 -4.11 1.96
CA ARG A 139 -22.94 -3.85 2.61
C ARG A 139 -22.83 -3.37 4.05
N GLU A 140 -21.79 -3.76 4.77
CA GLU A 140 -21.51 -3.31 6.14
C GLU A 140 -20.89 -1.90 6.19
N SER A 141 -20.33 -1.44 5.08
CA SER A 141 -19.65 -0.15 4.99
C SER A 141 -20.65 1.01 5.06
N LYS A 142 -20.34 2.03 5.88
CA LYS A 142 -21.06 3.31 5.94
C LYS A 142 -20.49 4.34 4.97
N PHE A 143 -19.37 4.05 4.35
CA PHE A 143 -18.72 4.83 3.29
C PHE A 143 -19.01 4.25 1.92
N THR A 144 -18.72 5.01 0.87
CA THR A 144 -18.97 4.58 -0.51
C THR A 144 -17.71 3.97 -1.13
N TRP A 145 -17.83 2.75 -1.64
CA TRP A 145 -16.81 2.12 -2.47
C TRP A 145 -16.85 2.63 -3.91
N LEU A 146 -15.68 2.81 -4.51
CA LEU A 146 -15.48 3.26 -5.89
C LEU A 146 -14.57 2.28 -6.64
N GLY A 147 -15.01 1.87 -7.84
CA GLY A 147 -14.26 0.94 -8.69
C GLY A 147 -14.81 0.99 -10.11
N SER A 148 -14.64 2.14 -10.79
CA SER A 148 -15.27 2.46 -12.08
C SER A 148 -14.91 1.50 -13.21
N ASN A 149 -13.78 0.76 -13.07
CA ASN A 149 -13.34 -0.23 -14.04
C ASN A 149 -13.55 -1.70 -13.59
N VAL A 150 -14.28 -1.94 -12.48
CA VAL A 150 -14.54 -3.29 -11.96
C VAL A 150 -15.99 -3.68 -12.21
N PHE A 151 -16.22 -4.71 -12.99
CA PHE A 151 -17.53 -5.13 -13.46
C PHE A 151 -17.86 -6.57 -13.08
N ASP A 152 -19.14 -6.84 -12.94
CA ASP A 152 -19.69 -8.19 -12.84
C ASP A 152 -20.10 -8.62 -14.27
N ARG A 153 -19.44 -9.65 -14.81
CA ARG A 153 -19.69 -10.16 -16.19
C ARG A 153 -21.11 -10.66 -16.41
N LYS A 154 -21.73 -11.24 -15.36
CA LYS A 154 -23.07 -11.83 -15.47
C LYS A 154 -24.12 -10.76 -15.67
N THR A 155 -23.95 -9.64 -14.99
CA THR A 155 -24.93 -8.56 -15.00
C THR A 155 -24.57 -7.42 -15.96
N GLY A 156 -23.29 -7.31 -16.33
CA GLY A 156 -22.73 -6.18 -17.10
C GLY A 156 -22.67 -4.88 -16.30
N LYS A 157 -23.03 -4.90 -15.00
CA LYS A 157 -22.99 -3.73 -14.11
C LYS A 157 -21.66 -3.64 -13.37
N LEU A 158 -21.43 -2.50 -12.71
CA LEU A 158 -20.32 -2.35 -11.78
C LEU A 158 -20.44 -3.36 -10.63
N PHE A 159 -19.30 -3.91 -10.21
CA PHE A 159 -19.24 -4.88 -9.13
C PHE A 159 -19.82 -4.30 -7.84
N GLY A 160 -20.64 -5.11 -7.13
CA GLY A 160 -21.23 -4.70 -5.85
C GLY A 160 -22.18 -3.50 -5.92
N ASP A 161 -22.75 -3.22 -7.10
CA ASP A 161 -23.64 -2.08 -7.36
C ASP A 161 -23.01 -0.71 -7.00
N MET A 162 -21.67 -0.62 -7.06
CA MET A 162 -20.95 0.64 -6.85
C MET A 162 -21.41 1.72 -7.83
N PRO A 163 -21.43 3.00 -7.39
CA PRO A 163 -21.64 4.10 -8.33
C PRO A 163 -20.41 4.22 -9.26
N PRO A 164 -20.61 4.60 -10.53
CA PRO A 164 -19.51 4.78 -11.47
C PRO A 164 -18.59 5.95 -11.09
N PHE A 165 -19.10 6.90 -10.34
CA PHE A 165 -18.43 8.06 -9.78
C PHE A 165 -19.36 8.77 -8.80
N VAL A 166 -18.82 9.73 -8.05
CA VAL A 166 -19.63 10.64 -7.21
C VAL A 166 -19.31 12.09 -7.55
N VAL A 167 -20.29 12.97 -7.34
CA VAL A 167 -20.12 14.42 -7.41
C VAL A 167 -20.51 15.01 -6.07
N ARG A 168 -19.59 15.76 -5.45
CA ARG A 168 -19.81 16.47 -4.20
C ARG A 168 -19.80 17.97 -4.48
N GLU A 169 -20.65 18.69 -3.79
CA GLU A 169 -20.71 20.14 -3.90
C GLU A 169 -20.26 20.80 -2.61
N PHE A 170 -19.34 21.74 -2.72
CA PHE A 170 -18.75 22.48 -1.61
C PHE A 170 -18.76 23.97 -1.94
N GLY A 171 -19.52 24.75 -1.21
CA GLY A 171 -19.57 26.20 -1.39
C GLY A 171 -19.85 26.66 -2.84
N GLY A 172 -20.64 25.88 -3.58
CA GLY A 172 -21.02 26.17 -4.98
C GLY A 172 -20.08 25.60 -6.04
N VAL A 173 -18.98 24.91 -5.65
CA VAL A 173 -18.12 24.19 -6.61
C VAL A 173 -18.37 22.70 -6.56
N LYS A 174 -18.33 22.04 -7.72
CA LYS A 174 -18.55 20.58 -7.85
C LYS A 174 -17.23 19.86 -8.07
N VAL A 175 -16.93 18.93 -7.16
CA VAL A 175 -15.78 18.02 -7.23
C VAL A 175 -16.28 16.63 -7.61
N GLY A 176 -15.73 16.06 -8.68
CA GLY A 176 -16.00 14.71 -9.12
C GLY A 176 -14.94 13.74 -8.62
N LEU A 177 -15.37 12.59 -8.08
CA LEU A 177 -14.46 11.52 -7.62
C LEU A 177 -14.82 10.21 -8.31
N PHE A 178 -13.82 9.42 -8.66
CA PHE A 178 -14.00 8.06 -9.19
C PHE A 178 -12.84 7.16 -8.78
N GLY A 179 -13.07 5.85 -8.76
CA GLY A 179 -12.08 4.86 -8.35
C GLY A 179 -11.56 4.01 -9.51
N LEU A 180 -10.27 3.64 -9.50
CA LEU A 180 -9.67 2.72 -10.47
C LEU A 180 -8.78 1.70 -9.78
N LEU A 181 -8.91 0.45 -10.21
CA LEU A 181 -8.14 -0.69 -9.74
C LEU A 181 -7.25 -1.25 -10.85
N THR A 182 -6.08 -1.76 -10.49
CA THR A 182 -5.17 -2.44 -11.42
C THR A 182 -5.80 -3.69 -12.04
N VAL A 183 -5.56 -3.92 -13.31
CA VAL A 183 -6.00 -5.14 -14.02
C VAL A 183 -5.21 -6.37 -13.56
N ASP A 184 -4.06 -6.18 -12.95
CA ASP A 184 -3.20 -7.23 -12.39
C ASP A 184 -3.83 -7.93 -11.17
N THR A 185 -4.94 -7.41 -10.64
CA THR A 185 -5.72 -8.02 -9.54
C THR A 185 -6.07 -9.49 -9.79
N LYS A 186 -6.26 -9.89 -11.05
CA LYS A 186 -6.45 -11.30 -11.43
C LYS A 186 -5.27 -12.21 -11.08
N GLN A 187 -4.08 -11.63 -10.94
CA GLN A 187 -2.82 -12.34 -10.71
C GLN A 187 -2.29 -12.11 -9.29
N THR A 188 -2.76 -11.07 -8.61
CA THR A 188 -2.26 -10.62 -7.31
C THR A 188 -3.24 -10.87 -6.16
N SER A 189 -4.43 -11.43 -6.46
CA SER A 189 -5.46 -11.75 -5.48
C SER A 189 -6.36 -12.90 -5.97
N SER A 190 -7.53 -13.09 -5.37
CA SER A 190 -8.45 -14.21 -5.61
C SER A 190 -9.85 -13.75 -6.08
N PRO A 191 -9.96 -12.89 -7.11
CA PRO A 191 -11.26 -12.53 -7.66
C PRO A 191 -11.92 -13.72 -8.35
N GLY A 192 -13.24 -13.83 -8.25
CA GLY A 192 -14.00 -14.85 -8.97
C GLY A 192 -13.91 -14.68 -10.50
N ALA A 193 -14.19 -15.76 -11.23
CA ALA A 193 -14.13 -15.80 -12.69
C ALA A 193 -15.06 -14.79 -13.37
N ASP A 194 -16.12 -14.36 -12.67
CA ASP A 194 -17.12 -13.42 -13.18
C ASP A 194 -16.73 -11.95 -12.96
N VAL A 195 -15.62 -11.66 -12.28
CA VAL A 195 -15.11 -10.29 -12.12
C VAL A 195 -14.30 -9.89 -13.36
N GLU A 196 -14.66 -8.76 -13.95
CA GLU A 196 -13.98 -8.16 -15.09
C GLU A 196 -13.31 -6.85 -14.68
N PHE A 197 -12.00 -6.74 -14.94
CA PHE A 197 -11.23 -5.51 -14.78
C PHE A 197 -11.01 -4.90 -16.16
N ARG A 198 -11.58 -3.71 -16.40
CA ARG A 198 -11.44 -3.00 -17.67
C ARG A 198 -10.24 -2.06 -17.64
N ASP A 199 -9.79 -1.68 -18.83
CA ASP A 199 -8.64 -0.78 -19.00
C ASP A 199 -8.85 0.55 -18.25
N PRO A 200 -7.95 0.94 -17.33
CA PRO A 200 -8.09 2.16 -16.53
C PRO A 200 -8.11 3.44 -17.36
N CYS A 201 -7.31 3.52 -18.41
CA CYS A 201 -7.23 4.67 -19.29
C CYS A 201 -8.56 4.95 -20.02
N ARG A 202 -9.13 3.91 -20.61
CA ARG A 202 -10.40 3.99 -21.31
C ARG A 202 -11.52 4.37 -20.36
N THR A 203 -11.58 3.67 -19.21
CA THR A 203 -12.59 3.93 -18.19
C THR A 203 -12.51 5.37 -17.68
N ALA A 204 -11.30 5.87 -17.39
CA ALA A 204 -11.10 7.24 -16.93
C ALA A 204 -11.63 8.26 -17.93
N LYS A 205 -11.31 8.12 -19.24
CA LYS A 205 -11.81 9.02 -20.29
C LYS A 205 -13.34 9.09 -20.32
N GLU A 206 -14.00 7.93 -20.26
CA GLU A 206 -15.45 7.82 -20.26
C GLU A 206 -16.06 8.44 -18.99
N THR A 207 -15.45 8.18 -17.82
CA THR A 207 -15.89 8.71 -16.51
C THR A 207 -15.72 10.23 -16.42
N ILE A 208 -14.58 10.77 -16.86
CA ILE A 208 -14.31 12.22 -16.90
C ILE A 208 -15.39 12.93 -17.76
N LYS A 209 -15.71 12.37 -18.93
CA LYS A 209 -16.77 12.93 -19.79
C LYS A 209 -18.12 13.00 -19.07
N GLN A 210 -18.48 11.96 -18.33
CA GLN A 210 -19.73 11.92 -17.57
C GLN A 210 -19.70 12.91 -16.39
N LEU A 211 -18.58 12.99 -15.64
CA LEU A 211 -18.40 13.96 -14.55
C LEU A 211 -18.52 15.40 -15.04
N ARG A 212 -17.88 15.73 -16.17
CA ARG A 212 -18.00 17.04 -16.80
C ARG A 212 -19.46 17.33 -17.21
N GLY A 213 -20.18 16.33 -17.72
CA GLY A 213 -21.61 16.43 -18.04
C GLY A 213 -22.51 16.68 -16.81
N ARG A 214 -22.06 16.28 -15.60
CA ARG A 214 -22.72 16.57 -14.31
C ARG A 214 -22.29 17.92 -13.71
N GLY A 215 -21.41 18.65 -14.40
CA GLY A 215 -20.94 19.97 -14.00
C GLY A 215 -19.72 19.97 -13.08
N ALA A 216 -19.10 18.81 -12.80
CA ALA A 216 -17.84 18.77 -12.07
C ALA A 216 -16.71 19.36 -12.93
N ARG A 217 -15.97 20.31 -12.38
CA ARG A 217 -14.80 20.94 -13.03
C ARG A 217 -13.49 20.52 -12.39
N THR A 218 -13.49 20.22 -11.11
CA THR A 218 -12.40 19.59 -10.40
C THR A 218 -12.64 18.08 -10.35
N ILE A 219 -11.68 17.27 -10.79
CA ILE A 219 -11.79 15.82 -10.89
C ILE A 219 -10.63 15.14 -10.16
N VAL A 220 -10.97 14.31 -9.20
CA VAL A 220 -10.05 13.51 -8.36
C VAL A 220 -10.19 12.03 -8.74
N ALA A 221 -9.11 11.39 -9.14
CA ALA A 221 -9.06 9.95 -9.30
C ALA A 221 -8.49 9.32 -8.02
N ILE A 222 -9.20 8.35 -7.43
CA ILE A 222 -8.72 7.53 -6.33
C ILE A 222 -8.27 6.22 -6.95
N THR A 223 -6.96 5.94 -6.97
CA THR A 223 -6.42 4.84 -7.74
C THR A 223 -5.72 3.81 -6.87
N HIS A 224 -5.88 2.55 -7.23
CA HIS A 224 -5.01 1.49 -6.72
C HIS A 224 -4.24 0.88 -7.90
N LEU A 225 -3.23 1.63 -8.35
CA LEU A 225 -2.39 1.36 -9.52
C LEU A 225 -0.92 1.48 -9.12
N THR A 226 0.00 0.91 -9.91
CA THR A 226 1.43 1.24 -9.74
C THR A 226 1.69 2.70 -10.09
N ILE A 227 2.75 3.30 -9.54
CA ILE A 227 3.11 4.70 -9.85
C ILE A 227 3.33 4.93 -11.35
N GLU A 228 3.83 3.94 -12.07
CA GLU A 228 4.01 4.05 -13.52
C GLU A 228 2.67 4.01 -14.28
N HIS A 229 1.70 3.21 -13.80
CA HIS A 229 0.35 3.21 -14.34
C HIS A 229 -0.40 4.50 -13.99
N ASP A 230 -0.20 5.09 -12.80
CA ASP A 230 -0.75 6.40 -12.45
C ASP A 230 -0.19 7.52 -13.35
N LYS A 231 1.12 7.52 -13.62
CA LYS A 231 1.74 8.45 -14.59
C LYS A 231 1.19 8.24 -16.01
N GLN A 232 0.99 6.98 -16.41
CA GLN A 232 0.37 6.67 -17.70
C GLN A 232 -1.08 7.15 -17.75
N LEU A 233 -1.85 6.96 -16.68
CA LEU A 233 -3.22 7.44 -16.55
C LEU A 233 -3.30 8.96 -16.71
N ALA A 234 -2.42 9.72 -16.04
CA ALA A 234 -2.34 11.18 -16.18
C ALA A 234 -2.10 11.62 -17.64
N ARG A 235 -1.25 10.89 -18.36
CA ARG A 235 -0.96 11.17 -19.79
C ARG A 235 -2.12 10.79 -20.71
N CYS A 236 -2.74 9.62 -20.49
CA CYS A 236 -3.75 9.10 -21.42
C CYS A 236 -5.15 9.66 -21.17
N ALA A 237 -5.48 10.09 -19.95
CA ALA A 237 -6.79 10.58 -19.54
C ALA A 237 -6.72 12.04 -19.06
N SER A 238 -6.47 12.96 -19.98
CA SER A 238 -6.41 14.39 -19.66
C SER A 238 -7.70 14.87 -18.99
N GLY A 239 -7.57 15.69 -17.95
CA GLY A 239 -8.72 16.22 -17.18
C GLY A 239 -8.88 15.62 -15.80
N ILE A 240 -7.96 14.76 -15.35
CA ILE A 240 -7.75 14.44 -13.93
C ILE A 240 -6.91 15.56 -13.33
N ASP A 241 -7.42 16.20 -12.28
CA ASP A 241 -6.72 17.31 -11.62
C ASP A 241 -5.79 16.83 -10.50
N VAL A 242 -6.14 15.71 -9.82
CA VAL A 242 -5.32 15.08 -8.75
C VAL A 242 -5.53 13.58 -8.76
N ILE A 243 -4.45 12.82 -8.55
CA ILE A 243 -4.50 11.38 -8.29
C ILE A 243 -4.14 11.12 -6.82
N ILE A 244 -5.06 10.46 -6.12
CA ILE A 244 -4.93 9.93 -4.76
C ILE A 244 -4.68 8.42 -4.92
N GLY A 245 -3.41 8.00 -4.85
CA GLY A 245 -2.98 6.66 -5.23
C GLY A 245 -2.64 5.75 -4.05
N GLY A 246 -2.72 4.43 -4.27
CA GLY A 246 -2.28 3.36 -3.38
C GLY A 246 -1.35 2.37 -4.08
N HIS A 247 -1.30 1.12 -3.58
CA HIS A 247 -0.59 -0.03 -4.13
C HIS A 247 0.90 -0.13 -3.75
N GLU A 248 1.67 0.94 -3.86
CA GLU A 248 3.00 0.96 -3.27
C GLU A 248 2.94 1.36 -1.79
N HIS A 249 3.65 0.61 -0.96
CA HIS A 249 3.73 0.85 0.47
C HIS A 249 4.74 1.95 0.85
N SER A 250 5.25 2.67 -0.15
CA SER A 250 6.17 3.79 0.02
C SER A 250 5.44 5.12 -0.09
N VAL A 251 5.90 6.12 0.66
CA VAL A 251 5.45 7.49 0.46
C VAL A 251 6.03 8.00 -0.85
N LEU A 252 5.16 8.32 -1.80
CA LEU A 252 5.54 8.78 -3.13
C LEU A 252 4.78 10.05 -3.51
N GLN A 253 5.50 10.94 -4.16
CA GLN A 253 4.95 12.11 -4.81
C GLN A 253 5.52 12.22 -6.21
N SER A 254 4.66 12.50 -7.16
CA SER A 254 5.06 12.67 -8.54
C SER A 254 4.18 13.70 -9.22
N LEU A 255 4.70 14.31 -10.25
CA LEU A 255 3.95 15.14 -11.18
C LEU A 255 4.07 14.50 -12.56
N SER A 256 2.94 14.17 -13.18
CA SER A 256 2.90 13.68 -14.56
C SER A 256 2.01 14.60 -15.37
N GLU A 257 2.56 15.18 -16.44
CA GLU A 257 1.93 16.29 -17.17
C GLU A 257 1.61 17.45 -16.20
N ARG A 258 0.34 17.63 -15.87
CA ARG A 258 -0.12 18.66 -14.92
C ARG A 258 -0.86 18.05 -13.72
N THR A 259 -0.83 16.73 -13.58
CA THR A 259 -1.56 15.98 -12.56
C THR A 259 -0.60 15.56 -11.45
N PRO A 260 -0.72 16.10 -10.23
CA PRO A 260 0.00 15.61 -9.07
C PRO A 260 -0.56 14.25 -8.62
N ILE A 261 0.34 13.38 -8.18
CA ILE A 261 0.08 12.01 -7.73
C ILE A 261 0.63 11.88 -6.33
N PHE A 262 -0.18 11.42 -5.37
CA PHE A 262 0.18 11.25 -3.97
C PHE A 262 -0.07 9.81 -3.51
N LYS A 263 0.90 9.22 -2.79
CA LYS A 263 0.80 7.92 -2.09
C LYS A 263 1.41 8.03 -0.71
N MET A 264 0.75 7.48 0.31
CA MET A 264 1.05 7.76 1.73
C MET A 264 1.71 6.61 2.49
N GLY A 265 2.25 5.63 1.78
CA GLY A 265 2.88 4.46 2.38
C GLY A 265 1.86 3.38 2.73
N SER A 266 1.93 2.82 3.94
CA SER A 266 1.01 1.76 4.37
C SER A 266 0.66 1.87 5.86
N ASP A 267 -0.38 1.11 6.29
CA ASP A 267 -0.84 0.95 7.68
C ASP A 267 -1.12 2.26 8.41
N GLY A 268 -1.49 3.31 7.66
CA GLY A 268 -1.80 4.60 8.24
C GLY A 268 -0.63 5.26 8.99
N ARG A 269 0.64 4.89 8.66
CA ARG A 269 1.83 5.52 9.24
C ARG A 269 1.91 7.00 8.95
N ASN A 270 1.27 7.42 7.86
CA ASN A 270 1.16 8.80 7.46
C ASN A 270 -0.27 9.08 6.99
N LEU A 271 -0.73 10.30 7.27
CA LEU A 271 -1.95 10.86 6.74
C LEU A 271 -1.57 11.96 5.75
N GLY A 272 -1.99 11.84 4.50
CA GLY A 272 -1.85 12.92 3.52
C GLY A 272 -2.95 13.94 3.71
N ARG A 273 -2.61 15.22 3.76
CA ARG A 273 -3.54 16.33 3.67
C ARG A 273 -3.26 17.10 2.38
N ILE A 274 -4.26 17.18 1.51
CA ILE A 274 -4.18 17.87 0.23
C ILE A 274 -5.30 18.90 0.18
N ASP A 275 -4.96 20.18 0.23
CA ASP A 275 -5.89 21.30 0.20
C ASP A 275 -6.01 21.82 -1.25
N LEU A 276 -7.19 21.66 -1.85
CA LEU A 276 -7.54 22.15 -3.17
C LEU A 276 -8.20 23.52 -3.03
N ASN A 277 -7.53 24.58 -3.46
CA ASN A 277 -8.12 25.91 -3.54
C ASN A 277 -8.81 26.07 -4.90
N ILE A 278 -10.14 26.02 -4.91
CA ILE A 278 -10.96 25.95 -6.14
C ILE A 278 -11.65 27.28 -6.38
N ARG A 279 -11.50 27.86 -7.57
CA ARG A 279 -12.16 29.10 -7.97
C ARG A 279 -13.66 28.90 -8.10
N ARG A 280 -14.46 29.74 -7.44
CA ARG A 280 -15.94 29.66 -7.50
C ARG A 280 -16.49 29.91 -8.89
N ARG A 281 -15.88 30.83 -9.66
CA ARG A 281 -16.37 31.28 -10.96
C ARG A 281 -16.42 30.19 -12.02
N ASP A 282 -15.47 29.26 -11.98
CA ASP A 282 -15.29 28.24 -13.03
C ASP A 282 -15.08 26.82 -12.49
N GLY A 283 -14.94 26.65 -11.18
CA GLY A 283 -14.76 25.36 -10.52
C GLY A 283 -13.39 24.71 -10.77
N THR A 284 -12.40 25.48 -11.26
CA THR A 284 -11.05 24.96 -11.52
C THR A 284 -10.12 25.22 -10.35
N ILE A 285 -9.11 24.37 -10.17
CA ILE A 285 -8.11 24.51 -9.10
C ILE A 285 -7.22 25.72 -9.40
N GLU A 286 -7.04 26.59 -8.41
CA GLU A 286 -6.11 27.70 -8.44
C GLU A 286 -4.75 27.30 -7.89
N SER A 287 -4.74 26.63 -6.72
CA SER A 287 -3.53 26.06 -6.11
C SER A 287 -3.84 24.77 -5.37
N ILE A 288 -2.81 23.98 -5.16
CA ILE A 288 -2.82 22.77 -4.35
C ILE A 288 -1.73 22.91 -3.31
N ASP A 289 -2.13 22.91 -2.04
CA ASP A 289 -1.22 22.83 -0.90
C ASP A 289 -1.31 21.42 -0.33
N TRP A 290 -0.21 20.88 0.17
CA TRP A 290 -0.21 19.54 0.71
C TRP A 290 0.83 19.37 1.81
N GLU A 291 0.53 18.45 2.73
CA GLU A 291 1.44 18.01 3.78
C GLU A 291 1.30 16.52 4.08
N ILE A 292 2.34 15.93 4.62
CA ILE A 292 2.35 14.55 5.13
C ILE A 292 2.40 14.64 6.64
N ILE A 293 1.35 14.19 7.31
CA ILE A 293 1.21 14.20 8.76
C ILE A 293 1.64 12.81 9.27
N PRO A 294 2.78 12.68 9.98
CA PRO A 294 3.18 11.41 10.58
C PRO A 294 2.21 11.01 11.69
N VAL A 295 1.66 9.80 11.62
CA VAL A 295 0.78 9.25 12.66
C VAL A 295 1.64 8.53 13.69
N THR A 296 1.87 9.16 14.84
CA THR A 296 2.78 8.67 15.89
C THR A 296 2.05 8.38 17.20
N ASP A 297 2.77 7.83 18.16
CA ASP A 297 2.29 7.60 19.54
C ASP A 297 2.07 8.91 20.33
N GLY A 298 2.48 10.06 19.81
CA GLY A 298 2.12 11.38 20.34
C GLY A 298 0.69 11.83 19.98
N VAL A 299 -0.02 11.12 19.09
CA VAL A 299 -1.40 11.40 18.75
C VAL A 299 -2.33 10.59 19.66
N GLU A 300 -3.21 11.26 20.40
CA GLU A 300 -4.22 10.59 21.24
C GLU A 300 -5.19 9.77 20.39
N GLU A 301 -5.63 8.64 20.92
CA GLU A 301 -6.60 7.77 20.25
C GLU A 301 -8.03 8.29 20.46
N GLU A 302 -8.80 8.40 19.41
CA GLU A 302 -10.21 8.77 19.47
C GLU A 302 -11.00 7.68 20.22
N PRO A 303 -11.70 8.03 21.32
CA PRO A 303 -12.24 7.03 22.25
C PRO A 303 -13.22 6.03 21.65
N GLN A 304 -14.10 6.46 20.75
CA GLN A 304 -15.09 5.58 20.13
C GLN A 304 -14.42 4.57 19.19
N SER A 305 -13.47 5.00 18.39
CA SER A 305 -12.69 4.15 17.50
C SER A 305 -11.80 3.20 18.30
N ALA A 306 -11.15 3.68 19.36
CA ALA A 306 -10.32 2.87 20.25
C ALA A 306 -11.12 1.75 20.93
N ALA A 307 -12.35 2.02 21.36
CA ALA A 307 -13.23 1.01 21.98
C ALA A 307 -13.57 -0.14 21.00
N ILE A 308 -13.84 0.18 19.73
CA ILE A 308 -14.11 -0.82 18.69
C ILE A 308 -12.87 -1.66 18.41
N ILE A 309 -11.71 -1.02 18.30
CA ILE A 309 -10.43 -1.70 18.10
C ILE A 309 -10.13 -2.66 19.25
N ALA A 310 -10.27 -2.20 20.50
CA ALA A 310 -10.04 -3.01 21.69
C ALA A 310 -10.97 -4.24 21.75
N GLU A 311 -12.23 -4.12 21.29
CA GLU A 311 -13.15 -5.26 21.21
C GLU A 311 -12.62 -6.34 20.25
N TYR A 312 -12.15 -5.96 19.06
CA TYR A 312 -11.58 -6.92 18.10
C TYR A 312 -10.25 -7.51 18.58
N GLU A 313 -9.37 -6.70 19.20
CA GLU A 313 -8.12 -7.18 19.79
C GLU A 313 -8.37 -8.21 20.90
N LYS A 314 -9.35 -7.96 21.78
CA LYS A 314 -9.75 -8.91 22.82
C LYS A 314 -10.23 -10.25 22.23
N LYS A 315 -11.03 -10.21 21.15
CA LYS A 315 -11.50 -11.43 20.45
C LYS A 315 -10.34 -12.23 19.85
N LEU A 316 -9.26 -11.53 19.47
CA LEU A 316 -8.12 -12.12 18.80
C LEU A 316 -7.07 -12.73 19.78
N SER A 317 -6.91 -12.16 20.96
CA SER A 317 -5.69 -12.26 21.74
C SER A 317 -5.41 -13.61 22.41
N ALA A 318 -6.38 -14.25 23.05
CA ALA A 318 -6.10 -15.37 23.95
C ALA A 318 -5.48 -16.63 23.29
N ALA A 319 -5.77 -16.93 22.01
CA ALA A 319 -5.29 -18.10 21.33
C ALA A 319 -4.01 -17.87 20.50
N LEU A 320 -3.70 -16.60 20.20
CA LEU A 320 -2.62 -16.23 19.31
C LEU A 320 -1.31 -15.87 20.02
N ASP A 321 -1.38 -15.52 21.29
CA ASP A 321 -0.19 -15.13 22.08
C ASP A 321 0.57 -16.32 22.67
N LEU A 322 0.12 -17.56 22.36
CA LEU A 322 0.85 -18.78 22.75
C LEU A 322 2.19 -18.87 22.00
N PRO A 323 3.30 -19.10 22.70
CA PRO A 323 4.60 -19.25 22.07
C PRO A 323 4.65 -20.53 21.21
N VAL A 324 5.26 -20.43 20.05
CA VAL A 324 5.58 -21.58 19.16
C VAL A 324 7.04 -21.98 19.23
N GLY A 325 7.91 -21.14 19.79
CA GLY A 325 9.33 -21.33 19.94
C GLY A 325 10.01 -19.99 20.25
N ARG A 326 11.31 -19.87 20.00
CA ARG A 326 12.05 -18.62 20.21
C ARG A 326 13.11 -18.40 19.14
N THR A 327 13.51 -17.16 18.94
CA THR A 327 14.70 -16.80 18.17
C THR A 327 15.80 -16.24 19.08
N THR A 328 17.06 -16.52 18.77
CA THR A 328 18.22 -15.94 19.44
C THR A 328 18.85 -14.79 18.67
N VAL A 329 18.38 -14.53 17.45
CA VAL A 329 18.83 -13.43 16.58
C VAL A 329 17.66 -12.56 16.18
N GLU A 330 17.93 -11.34 15.75
CA GLU A 330 16.91 -10.49 15.13
C GLU A 330 16.51 -11.07 13.77
N LEU A 331 15.20 -11.22 13.53
CA LEU A 331 14.63 -11.66 12.26
C LEU A 331 14.16 -10.44 11.47
N ASP A 332 14.62 -10.29 10.23
CA ASP A 332 14.25 -9.17 9.37
C ASP A 332 13.04 -9.52 8.48
N ALA A 333 11.85 -9.02 8.84
CA ALA A 333 10.61 -9.17 8.08
C ALA A 333 10.19 -7.86 7.35
N ARG A 334 11.07 -6.85 7.28
CA ARG A 334 10.76 -5.58 6.62
C ARG A 334 10.63 -5.76 5.11
N GLN A 335 9.65 -5.09 4.53
CA GLN A 335 9.36 -5.19 3.09
C GLN A 335 10.52 -4.64 2.25
N GLU A 336 11.08 -3.50 2.65
CA GLU A 336 12.22 -2.87 1.97
C GLU A 336 13.46 -3.78 1.83
N THR A 337 13.61 -4.76 2.74
CA THR A 337 14.72 -5.72 2.72
C THR A 337 14.32 -7.01 2.02
N ASN A 338 13.20 -7.62 2.40
CA ASN A 338 12.74 -8.89 1.82
C ASN A 338 12.41 -8.83 0.33
N ARG A 339 12.09 -7.63 -0.18
CA ARG A 339 11.77 -7.39 -1.59
C ARG A 339 12.93 -6.81 -2.40
N ALA A 340 14.13 -6.69 -1.82
CA ALA A 340 15.30 -6.08 -2.48
C ALA A 340 16.60 -6.88 -2.32
N ARG A 341 16.68 -7.74 -1.30
CA ARG A 341 17.88 -8.53 -0.98
C ARG A 341 17.54 -9.77 -0.16
N GLU A 342 18.53 -10.64 0.01
CA GLU A 342 18.47 -11.75 0.94
C GLU A 342 18.25 -11.25 2.37
N THR A 343 17.35 -11.93 3.12
CA THR A 343 17.17 -11.71 4.56
C THR A 343 17.27 -13.04 5.29
N ASN A 344 17.65 -12.99 6.58
CA ASN A 344 17.75 -14.20 7.38
C ASN A 344 16.40 -14.89 7.56
N LEU A 345 15.31 -14.12 7.74
CA LEU A 345 13.96 -14.67 7.83
C LEU A 345 13.50 -15.25 6.49
N GLY A 346 13.71 -14.54 5.38
CA GLY A 346 13.37 -15.02 4.04
C GLY A 346 14.10 -16.32 3.70
N SER A 347 15.40 -16.39 4.01
CA SER A 347 16.20 -17.60 3.87
C SER A 347 15.65 -18.74 4.73
N PHE A 348 15.31 -18.48 6.01
CA PHE A 348 14.73 -19.49 6.91
C PHE A 348 13.39 -20.04 6.41
N ILE A 349 12.51 -19.18 5.91
CA ILE A 349 11.22 -19.62 5.36
C ILE A 349 11.45 -20.47 4.10
N ALA A 350 12.32 -20.03 3.18
CA ALA A 350 12.64 -20.80 1.97
C ALA A 350 13.29 -22.15 2.31
N ASP A 351 14.19 -22.21 3.32
CA ASP A 351 14.76 -23.45 3.83
C ASP A 351 13.68 -24.35 4.42
N SER A 352 12.69 -23.77 5.10
CA SER A 352 11.54 -24.48 5.67
C SER A 352 10.67 -25.10 4.56
N TYR A 353 10.39 -24.38 3.48
CA TYR A 353 9.68 -24.91 2.30
C TYR A 353 10.43 -26.12 1.72
N ARG A 354 11.75 -25.94 1.45
CA ARG A 354 12.57 -27.00 0.87
C ARG A 354 12.59 -28.24 1.73
N LYS A 355 12.76 -28.08 3.05
CA LYS A 355 12.77 -29.18 4.03
C LYS A 355 11.42 -29.89 4.09
N TYR A 356 10.32 -29.11 4.20
CA TYR A 356 8.94 -29.66 4.26
C TYR A 356 8.60 -30.48 3.01
N ALA A 357 8.79 -29.93 1.83
CA ALA A 357 8.47 -30.57 0.57
C ALA A 357 9.53 -31.62 0.13
N LYS A 358 10.66 -31.74 0.81
CA LYS A 358 11.82 -32.55 0.41
C LYS A 358 12.17 -32.32 -1.06
N ALA A 359 12.37 -31.04 -1.42
CA ALA A 359 12.67 -30.60 -2.77
C ALA A 359 14.17 -30.29 -2.93
N ASP A 360 14.68 -30.25 -4.18
CA ASP A 360 16.04 -29.82 -4.49
C ASP A 360 16.23 -28.34 -4.18
N VAL A 361 15.23 -27.53 -4.54
CA VAL A 361 15.25 -26.08 -4.38
C VAL A 361 13.90 -25.55 -3.88
N ALA A 362 13.89 -24.35 -3.33
CA ALA A 362 12.66 -23.63 -2.98
C ALA A 362 12.74 -22.17 -3.38
N LEU A 363 11.59 -21.60 -3.69
CA LEU A 363 11.39 -20.19 -3.98
C LEU A 363 10.17 -19.66 -3.22
N LEU A 364 10.41 -18.60 -2.43
CA LEU A 364 9.39 -17.79 -1.78
C LEU A 364 9.45 -16.39 -2.40
N ASN A 365 8.33 -15.84 -2.83
CA ASN A 365 8.27 -14.44 -3.24
C ASN A 365 8.32 -13.53 -1.99
N GLY A 366 9.11 -12.45 -2.04
CA GLY A 366 9.26 -11.52 -0.92
C GLY A 366 7.93 -10.86 -0.51
N GLY A 367 6.96 -10.84 -1.42
CA GLY A 367 5.59 -10.39 -1.18
C GLY A 367 4.81 -11.23 -0.18
N SER A 368 5.19 -12.49 0.07
CA SER A 368 4.57 -13.35 1.09
C SER A 368 4.90 -12.90 2.51
N ILE A 369 6.02 -12.19 2.75
CA ILE A 369 6.42 -11.70 4.08
C ILE A 369 5.79 -10.33 4.31
N ARG A 370 4.86 -10.24 5.28
CA ARG A 370 3.94 -9.09 5.38
C ARG A 370 4.05 -8.23 6.64
N SER A 371 4.64 -8.72 7.73
CA SER A 371 4.63 -8.00 9.02
C SER A 371 5.37 -6.66 9.02
N ASN A 372 6.25 -6.44 8.04
CA ASN A 372 6.99 -5.18 7.82
C ASN A 372 7.67 -4.62 9.09
N THR A 373 8.25 -5.51 9.91
CA THR A 373 8.94 -5.18 11.15
C THR A 373 10.14 -6.08 11.35
N THR A 374 10.87 -5.94 12.47
CA THR A 374 11.86 -6.90 12.93
C THR A 374 11.37 -7.58 14.21
N TYR A 375 11.74 -8.84 14.40
CA TYR A 375 11.50 -9.61 15.61
C TYR A 375 12.83 -9.81 16.34
N GLY A 376 12.99 -9.16 17.48
CA GLY A 376 14.21 -9.29 18.30
C GLY A 376 14.33 -10.67 18.97
N PRO A 377 15.49 -11.00 19.56
CA PRO A 377 15.65 -12.22 20.34
C PRO A 377 14.57 -12.37 21.41
N GLY A 378 13.95 -13.56 21.49
CA GLY A 378 12.85 -13.83 22.42
C GLY A 378 11.88 -14.88 21.92
N ALA A 379 10.74 -15.02 22.62
CA ALA A 379 9.67 -15.91 22.23
C ALA A 379 9.03 -15.43 20.91
N LEU A 380 8.68 -16.39 20.07
CA LEU A 380 7.85 -16.19 18.86
C LEU A 380 6.49 -16.81 19.14
N THR A 381 5.43 -16.04 18.94
CA THR A 381 4.05 -16.45 19.14
C THR A 381 3.40 -16.90 17.83
N LYS A 382 2.22 -17.52 17.93
CA LYS A 382 1.39 -17.79 16.75
C LYS A 382 1.05 -16.51 16.00
N ARG A 383 0.78 -15.42 16.74
CA ARG A 383 0.52 -14.08 16.18
C ARG A 383 1.68 -13.60 15.31
N ASP A 384 2.91 -13.76 15.80
CA ASP A 384 4.09 -13.35 15.04
C ASP A 384 4.21 -14.10 13.73
N VAL A 385 4.06 -15.43 13.77
CA VAL A 385 4.13 -16.27 12.55
C VAL A 385 3.02 -15.92 11.55
N LEU A 386 1.78 -15.75 12.03
CA LEU A 386 0.66 -15.34 11.19
C LEU A 386 0.82 -13.90 10.65
N SER A 387 1.50 -13.02 11.39
CA SER A 387 1.84 -11.68 10.90
C SER A 387 2.93 -11.72 9.83
N ILE A 388 3.89 -12.63 9.96
CA ILE A 388 4.95 -12.84 8.95
C ILE A 388 4.35 -13.42 7.67
N LEU A 389 3.56 -14.50 7.77
CA LEU A 389 2.94 -15.21 6.65
C LEU A 389 1.42 -15.29 6.85
N PRO A 390 0.67 -14.23 6.53
CA PRO A 390 -0.78 -14.20 6.79
C PRO A 390 -1.62 -14.96 5.76
N PHE A 391 -1.02 -15.36 4.63
CA PHE A 391 -1.72 -16.09 3.58
C PHE A 391 -1.78 -17.59 3.88
N GLU A 392 -2.93 -18.20 3.66
CA GLU A 392 -3.12 -19.65 3.84
C GLU A 392 -2.84 -20.42 2.53
N ASN A 393 -1.75 -20.06 1.83
CA ASN A 393 -1.34 -20.74 0.62
C ASN A 393 -0.71 -22.11 0.96
N PRO A 394 -1.19 -23.24 0.40
CA PRO A 394 -0.53 -24.53 0.50
C PRO A 394 0.86 -24.51 -0.16
N ILE A 395 1.83 -25.24 0.44
CA ILE A 395 3.18 -25.41 -0.10
C ILE A 395 3.24 -26.66 -0.93
N VAL A 396 3.40 -26.50 -2.22
CA VAL A 396 3.42 -27.60 -3.20
C VAL A 396 4.84 -27.92 -3.65
N LYS A 397 5.02 -29.13 -4.19
CA LYS A 397 6.25 -29.54 -4.87
C LYS A 397 5.95 -29.83 -6.34
N VAL A 398 6.76 -29.26 -7.22
CA VAL A 398 6.64 -29.42 -8.68
C VAL A 398 7.95 -29.81 -9.31
N GLU A 399 7.90 -30.35 -10.54
CA GLU A 399 9.06 -30.57 -11.38
C GLU A 399 9.23 -29.44 -12.39
N VAL A 400 10.46 -28.90 -12.47
CA VAL A 400 10.79 -27.82 -13.41
C VAL A 400 12.14 -28.05 -14.07
N LYS A 401 12.32 -27.59 -15.29
CA LYS A 401 13.63 -27.57 -15.95
C LYS A 401 14.51 -26.47 -15.36
N GLY A 402 15.84 -26.67 -15.40
CA GLY A 402 16.78 -25.62 -14.98
C GLY A 402 16.59 -24.29 -15.74
N ALA A 403 16.24 -24.38 -17.04
CA ALA A 403 15.89 -23.18 -17.81
C ALA A 403 14.69 -22.42 -17.21
N THR A 404 13.68 -23.13 -16.69
CA THR A 404 12.53 -22.54 -16.01
C THR A 404 12.95 -21.87 -14.68
N LEU A 405 13.86 -22.51 -13.91
CA LEU A 405 14.41 -21.91 -12.69
C LEU A 405 15.16 -20.61 -13.00
N ARG A 406 16.00 -20.60 -14.06
CA ARG A 406 16.69 -19.39 -14.49
C ARG A 406 15.70 -18.29 -14.89
N ALA A 407 14.67 -18.62 -15.65
CA ALA A 407 13.63 -17.67 -16.06
C ALA A 407 12.88 -17.11 -14.84
N ALA A 408 12.63 -17.92 -13.81
CA ALA A 408 12.01 -17.48 -12.57
C ALA A 408 12.90 -16.49 -11.80
N LEU A 409 14.20 -16.74 -11.70
CA LEU A 409 15.15 -15.82 -11.05
C LEU A 409 15.25 -14.49 -11.83
N GLU A 410 15.33 -14.54 -13.17
CA GLU A 410 15.29 -13.34 -14.03
C GLU A 410 14.01 -12.54 -13.81
N HIS A 411 12.86 -13.22 -13.76
CA HIS A 411 11.59 -12.58 -13.46
C HIS A 411 11.60 -11.92 -12.08
N GLY A 412 12.12 -12.61 -11.06
CA GLY A 412 12.20 -12.12 -9.68
C GLY A 412 12.97 -10.81 -9.55
N VAL A 413 14.05 -10.65 -10.34
CA VAL A 413 14.87 -9.41 -10.34
C VAL A 413 14.52 -8.45 -11.47
N SER A 414 13.43 -8.69 -12.22
CA SER A 414 13.09 -7.92 -13.42
C SER A 414 12.75 -6.45 -13.15
N ARG A 415 12.20 -6.13 -11.97
CA ARG A 415 11.73 -4.77 -11.60
C ARG A 415 12.56 -4.07 -10.53
N ILE A 416 13.74 -4.53 -10.20
CA ILE A 416 14.55 -3.96 -9.10
C ILE A 416 14.99 -2.50 -9.30
N ARG A 417 14.83 -1.94 -10.50
CA ARG A 417 15.12 -0.53 -10.81
C ARG A 417 13.85 0.31 -10.82
N GLU A 418 12.81 -0.24 -11.40
CA GLU A 418 11.53 0.42 -11.62
C GLU A 418 10.68 0.43 -10.36
N GLU A 419 10.82 -0.60 -9.51
CA GLU A 419 10.02 -0.81 -8.32
C GLU A 419 10.92 -1.24 -7.14
N LYS A 420 11.08 -0.38 -6.14
CA LYS A 420 11.99 -0.62 -5.02
C LYS A 420 11.60 -1.84 -4.17
N GLU A 421 10.32 -2.17 -4.11
CA GLU A 421 9.75 -3.16 -3.21
C GLU A 421 8.86 -4.15 -3.95
N ALA A 422 9.31 -4.61 -5.14
CA ALA A 422 8.57 -5.58 -5.94
C ALA A 422 8.34 -6.89 -5.19
N GLY A 423 7.08 -7.27 -4.97
CA GLY A 423 6.70 -8.49 -4.26
C GLY A 423 7.32 -9.76 -4.86
N ARG A 424 7.58 -9.75 -6.17
CA ARG A 424 8.23 -10.84 -6.92
C ARG A 424 9.69 -11.14 -6.53
N PHE A 425 10.39 -10.26 -5.80
CA PHE A 425 11.78 -10.53 -5.44
C PHE A 425 11.89 -11.87 -4.69
N PRO A 426 12.76 -12.82 -5.13
CA PRO A 426 12.76 -14.16 -4.59
C PRO A 426 13.62 -14.28 -3.34
N GLN A 427 13.12 -14.97 -2.32
CA GLN A 427 13.91 -15.60 -1.27
C GLN A 427 14.04 -17.08 -1.62
N ILE A 428 15.23 -17.68 -1.50
CA ILE A 428 15.52 -18.98 -2.12
C ILE A 428 16.19 -19.96 -1.16
N SER A 429 16.10 -21.25 -1.48
CA SER A 429 16.83 -22.33 -0.80
C SER A 429 17.31 -23.41 -1.77
N GLY A 430 18.44 -24.05 -1.47
CA GLY A 430 19.03 -25.10 -2.29
C GLY A 430 19.73 -24.61 -3.57
N LEU A 431 19.71 -23.31 -3.81
CA LEU A 431 20.41 -22.68 -4.93
C LEU A 431 21.05 -21.35 -4.49
N ARG A 432 21.99 -20.86 -5.29
CA ARG A 432 22.61 -19.53 -5.17
C ARG A 432 22.59 -18.84 -6.52
N PHE A 433 22.40 -17.52 -6.56
CA PHE A 433 22.54 -16.77 -7.79
C PHE A 433 23.15 -15.39 -7.57
N THR A 434 23.81 -14.91 -8.64
CA THR A 434 24.33 -13.53 -8.72
C THR A 434 23.62 -12.81 -9.85
N TYR A 435 23.29 -11.53 -9.63
CA TYR A 435 22.69 -10.70 -10.66
C TYR A 435 23.31 -9.31 -10.71
N ASP A 436 23.31 -8.70 -11.91
CA ASP A 436 23.71 -7.32 -12.14
C ASP A 436 22.47 -6.47 -12.49
N GLY A 437 22.12 -5.56 -11.58
CA GLY A 437 20.96 -4.70 -11.74
C GLY A 437 21.08 -3.67 -12.88
N ARG A 438 22.28 -3.44 -13.43
CA ARG A 438 22.51 -2.53 -14.58
C ARG A 438 22.06 -3.14 -15.90
N LEU A 439 22.05 -4.46 -16.00
CA LEU A 439 21.66 -5.17 -17.20
C LEU A 439 20.16 -5.05 -17.48
N ALA A 440 19.77 -5.28 -18.71
CA ALA A 440 18.39 -5.30 -19.14
C ALA A 440 17.61 -6.42 -18.42
N SER A 441 16.31 -6.21 -18.17
CA SER A 441 15.42 -7.26 -17.68
C SER A 441 15.46 -8.48 -18.61
N GLY A 442 15.60 -9.68 -18.03
CA GLY A 442 15.79 -10.92 -18.75
C GLY A 442 17.26 -11.32 -19.00
N ALA A 443 18.22 -10.45 -18.64
CA ALA A 443 19.67 -10.71 -18.75
C ALA A 443 20.42 -10.36 -17.46
N ARG A 444 19.73 -10.15 -16.34
CA ARG A 444 20.31 -9.71 -15.06
C ARG A 444 21.03 -10.82 -14.31
N VAL A 445 20.54 -12.07 -14.42
CA VAL A 445 21.11 -13.21 -13.68
C VAL A 445 22.38 -13.71 -14.37
N THR A 446 23.53 -13.42 -13.76
CA THR A 446 24.86 -13.71 -14.32
C THR A 446 25.36 -15.10 -13.98
N SER A 447 25.01 -15.63 -12.80
CA SER A 447 25.37 -17.00 -12.42
C SER A 447 24.28 -17.65 -11.56
N VAL A 448 24.13 -18.98 -11.68
CA VAL A 448 23.24 -19.79 -10.84
C VAL A 448 23.94 -21.11 -10.53
N THR A 449 23.91 -21.51 -9.28
CA THR A 449 24.35 -22.84 -8.83
C THR A 449 23.23 -23.53 -8.04
N VAL A 450 23.10 -24.85 -8.16
CA VAL A 450 22.20 -25.69 -7.39
C VAL A 450 23.04 -26.74 -6.66
N ASN A 451 22.93 -26.80 -5.33
CA ASN A 451 23.71 -27.69 -4.48
C ASN A 451 25.24 -27.60 -4.78
N GLY A 452 25.74 -26.39 -5.05
CA GLY A 452 27.16 -26.10 -5.32
C GLY A 452 27.62 -26.36 -6.78
N ALA A 453 26.81 -26.97 -7.63
CA ALA A 453 27.12 -27.19 -9.05
C ALA A 453 26.45 -26.13 -9.94
N PRO A 454 27.05 -25.74 -11.10
CA PRO A 454 26.39 -24.87 -12.05
C PRO A 454 25.02 -25.41 -12.47
N LEU A 455 24.04 -24.50 -12.63
CA LEU A 455 22.71 -24.87 -13.07
C LEU A 455 22.76 -25.47 -14.47
N ASP A 456 22.27 -26.72 -14.60
CA ASP A 456 22.04 -27.36 -15.89
C ASP A 456 20.62 -27.02 -16.39
N ASN A 457 20.52 -26.27 -17.47
CA ASN A 457 19.26 -25.82 -18.02
C ASN A 457 18.34 -26.99 -18.50
N GLN A 458 18.89 -28.14 -18.84
CA GLN A 458 18.14 -29.31 -19.36
C GLN A 458 17.73 -30.27 -18.25
N LYS A 459 18.43 -30.25 -17.12
CA LYS A 459 18.12 -31.11 -15.98
C LYS A 459 16.79 -30.72 -15.37
N THR A 460 16.02 -31.74 -14.91
CA THR A 460 14.81 -31.53 -14.11
C THR A 460 15.20 -31.44 -12.64
N TYR A 461 14.62 -30.45 -11.95
CA TYR A 461 14.76 -30.21 -10.52
C TYR A 461 13.39 -30.21 -9.87
N THR A 462 13.31 -30.64 -8.62
CA THR A 462 12.12 -30.48 -7.81
C THR A 462 12.16 -29.11 -7.11
N LEU A 463 11.04 -28.36 -7.21
CA LEU A 463 10.88 -27.03 -6.67
C LEU A 463 9.74 -26.99 -5.64
N ALA A 464 10.00 -26.46 -4.46
CA ALA A 464 8.97 -26.11 -3.49
C ALA A 464 8.57 -24.63 -3.66
N VAL A 465 7.27 -24.37 -3.83
CA VAL A 465 6.66 -23.05 -3.92
C VAL A 465 5.29 -23.07 -3.25
N ASN A 466 4.72 -21.91 -2.95
CA ASN A 466 3.31 -21.83 -2.56
C ASN A 466 2.37 -21.84 -3.79
N THR A 467 1.10 -22.15 -3.57
CA THR A 467 0.11 -22.22 -4.65
C THR A 467 -0.14 -20.89 -5.34
N TYR A 468 0.06 -19.77 -4.65
CA TYR A 468 -0.01 -18.42 -5.26
C TYR A 468 1.04 -18.26 -6.37
N VAL A 469 2.30 -18.57 -6.07
CA VAL A 469 3.41 -18.50 -7.05
C VAL A 469 3.19 -19.53 -8.17
N LEU A 470 2.77 -20.75 -7.84
CA LEU A 470 2.43 -21.78 -8.85
C LEU A 470 1.36 -21.29 -9.82
N GLY A 471 0.31 -20.64 -9.31
CA GLY A 471 -0.80 -20.10 -10.10
C GLY A 471 -0.42 -18.89 -10.99
N GLY A 472 0.83 -18.43 -10.91
CA GLY A 472 1.33 -17.27 -11.65
C GLY A 472 1.26 -15.96 -10.88
N GLY A 473 1.03 -16.03 -9.55
CA GLY A 473 1.09 -14.87 -8.68
C GLY A 473 2.42 -14.12 -8.78
N ASP A 474 2.40 -12.81 -8.58
CA ASP A 474 3.53 -11.90 -8.82
C ASP A 474 4.14 -12.02 -10.24
N GLY A 475 3.41 -12.64 -11.19
CA GLY A 475 3.85 -12.84 -12.59
C GLY A 475 4.72 -14.09 -12.83
N TYR A 476 4.81 -15.03 -11.90
CA TYR A 476 5.55 -16.30 -12.05
C TYR A 476 4.83 -17.31 -12.97
N THR A 477 4.39 -16.86 -14.14
CA THR A 477 3.59 -17.66 -15.08
C THR A 477 4.31 -18.91 -15.63
N MET A 478 5.64 -18.97 -15.54
CA MET A 478 6.45 -20.10 -16.00
C MET A 478 6.24 -21.38 -15.19
N PHE A 479 5.52 -21.35 -14.07
CA PHE A 479 5.25 -22.51 -13.24
C PHE A 479 3.86 -23.13 -13.43
N LYS A 480 2.93 -22.47 -14.15
CA LYS A 480 1.51 -22.85 -14.24
C LYS A 480 1.25 -24.30 -14.67
N ASP A 481 2.07 -24.80 -15.58
CA ASP A 481 1.90 -26.16 -16.14
C ASP A 481 2.93 -27.15 -15.57
N ALA A 482 3.60 -26.80 -14.48
CA ALA A 482 4.60 -27.66 -13.87
C ALA A 482 3.94 -28.89 -13.22
N PRO A 483 4.45 -30.12 -13.48
CA PRO A 483 3.92 -31.34 -12.89
C PRO A 483 3.97 -31.30 -11.37
N LEU A 484 2.83 -31.52 -10.71
CA LEU A 484 2.68 -31.57 -9.26
C LEU A 484 3.14 -32.91 -8.69
N LEU A 485 4.06 -32.88 -7.72
CA LEU A 485 4.52 -34.02 -6.93
C LEU A 485 3.96 -34.04 -5.51
N LEU A 486 3.64 -32.86 -4.97
CA LEU A 486 2.88 -32.67 -3.72
C LEU A 486 1.72 -31.76 -4.06
N LYS A 487 0.50 -32.25 -3.96
CA LYS A 487 -0.72 -31.52 -4.33
C LYS A 487 -1.18 -30.59 -3.21
N PRO A 488 -1.92 -29.50 -3.53
CA PRO A 488 -2.45 -28.57 -2.53
C PRO A 488 -3.28 -29.24 -1.44
N GLU A 489 -4.08 -30.27 -1.78
CA GLU A 489 -4.97 -30.96 -0.85
C GLU A 489 -4.23 -31.80 0.20
N GLU A 490 -2.98 -32.18 -0.09
CA GLU A 490 -2.08 -32.95 0.78
C GLU A 490 -1.08 -32.07 1.53
N ALA A 491 -1.06 -30.77 1.21
CA ALA A 491 -0.02 -29.85 1.64
C ALA A 491 -0.45 -29.00 2.85
N GLN A 492 0.52 -28.67 3.70
CA GLN A 492 0.30 -27.68 4.75
C GLN A 492 0.32 -26.27 4.16
N VAL A 493 -0.47 -25.37 4.74
CA VAL A 493 -0.40 -23.93 4.45
C VAL A 493 0.85 -23.31 5.09
N GLU A 494 1.35 -22.23 4.47
CA GLU A 494 2.59 -21.54 4.85
C GLU A 494 2.74 -21.29 6.36
N PRO A 495 1.78 -20.65 7.08
CA PRO A 495 1.95 -20.36 8.50
C PRO A 495 1.94 -21.62 9.37
N ALA A 496 1.11 -22.61 9.04
CA ALA A 496 1.06 -23.87 9.81
C ALA A 496 2.38 -24.64 9.70
N MET A 497 2.93 -24.74 8.49
CA MET A 497 4.25 -25.35 8.26
C MET A 497 5.34 -24.63 9.06
N LEU A 498 5.37 -23.29 9.01
CA LEU A 498 6.40 -22.50 9.71
C LEU A 498 6.29 -22.65 11.23
N MET A 499 5.06 -22.62 11.80
CA MET A 499 4.82 -22.91 13.22
C MET A 499 5.34 -24.27 13.62
N ASN A 500 5.06 -25.32 12.83
CA ASN A 500 5.50 -26.68 13.11
C ASN A 500 7.04 -26.79 13.11
N ILE A 501 7.71 -26.13 12.17
CA ILE A 501 9.19 -26.13 12.10
C ILE A 501 9.82 -25.38 13.26
N ILE A 502 9.30 -24.20 13.63
CA ILE A 502 9.77 -23.43 14.79
C ILE A 502 9.54 -24.23 16.07
N SER A 503 8.35 -24.83 16.26
CA SER A 503 8.03 -25.62 17.45
C SER A 503 8.92 -26.88 17.57
N ALA A 504 9.18 -27.54 16.47
CA ALA A 504 10.06 -28.72 16.45
C ALA A 504 11.54 -28.36 16.74
N ALA A 505 11.98 -27.17 16.34
CA ALA A 505 13.33 -26.68 16.63
C ALA A 505 13.46 -26.15 18.07
N GLY A 506 12.35 -25.62 18.65
CA GLY A 506 12.35 -24.93 19.94
C GLY A 506 13.04 -23.57 19.89
N GLU A 507 14.21 -23.51 19.30
CA GLU A 507 15.04 -22.30 19.13
C GLU A 507 15.56 -22.20 17.70
N ILE A 508 15.55 -20.98 17.12
CA ILE A 508 16.08 -20.71 15.78
C ILE A 508 17.09 -19.56 15.80
N ALA A 509 18.09 -19.64 14.92
CA ALA A 509 19.13 -18.61 14.74
C ALA A 509 19.51 -18.46 13.26
N PRO A 510 18.57 -18.08 12.36
CA PRO A 510 18.88 -17.99 10.94
C PRO A 510 19.85 -16.85 10.63
N THR A 511 20.69 -17.07 9.62
CA THR A 511 21.68 -16.11 9.13
C THR A 511 21.51 -15.84 7.65
N VAL A 512 22.05 -14.73 7.18
CA VAL A 512 22.28 -14.46 5.75
C VAL A 512 23.58 -15.16 5.36
N ASP A 513 23.56 -15.98 4.29
CA ASP A 513 24.71 -16.78 3.85
C ASP A 513 25.22 -16.41 2.44
N GLY A 514 24.69 -15.33 1.85
CA GLY A 514 25.10 -14.83 0.54
C GLY A 514 24.56 -15.65 -0.62
N ARG A 515 23.41 -16.32 -0.46
CA ARG A 515 22.79 -17.09 -1.53
C ARG A 515 22.22 -16.22 -2.65
N ILE A 516 21.95 -14.94 -2.38
CA ILE A 516 21.52 -13.93 -3.34
C ILE A 516 22.53 -12.78 -3.35
N GLN A 517 23.24 -12.61 -4.46
CA GLN A 517 24.28 -11.59 -4.56
C GLN A 517 23.98 -10.60 -5.69
N ARG A 518 24.11 -9.33 -5.38
CA ARG A 518 24.00 -8.25 -6.37
C ARG A 518 25.40 -7.72 -6.68
N SER A 519 25.88 -7.87 -7.92
CA SER A 519 27.26 -7.56 -8.32
C SER A 519 27.51 -6.09 -8.68
N ASP A 520 26.47 -5.28 -8.82
CA ASP A 520 26.55 -3.85 -9.19
C ASP A 520 26.45 -2.89 -7.99
N LYS A 521 26.49 -3.40 -6.77
CA LYS A 521 26.51 -2.62 -5.52
C LYS A 521 27.83 -2.78 -4.78
#